data_d192017d9f9e2ab3ae3dccd9dfcad167
#
_entry.id   d192017d9f9e2ab3ae3dccd9dfcad167
#
_cell.length_a   1.000
_cell.length_b   1.000
_cell.length_c   1.000
_cell.angle_alpha   90.00
_cell.angle_beta   90.00
_cell.angle_gamma   90.00
#
_symmetry.space_group_name_H-M   'P 1'
#
loop_
_entity.id
_entity.type
_entity.pdbx_description
1 polymer ?
#
loop_
_entity_poly.entity_id
_entity_poly.type
_entity_poly.pdbx_seq_one_letter_code
_entity_poly.pdbx_strand_id
1 'polypeptide(L)'
;TDILHTLSQLKRYNVMTLQMEDEIAGIGAALGASFAGKLGVTTTSGPGMCLKSEFMGLAVMAELPLVIVDVQRGGPSTGLPTKTEQADLLQALYGRHGESPIPVIAAQSPADCFDAALEACRLAVKYRHPVILLTDGYLGNGSEPWQLPDLSTIPPIDPDFATAPNATNAKGEPAFHAYKRDARSLARPWAIPGTPGLQHRIGGLEKSD
;
A
#
# COMPACT_ATOMS: atom_id res chain seq x y z
N THR A 1 15.13 2.70 -7.10
CA THR A 1 15.86 1.69 -7.92
C THR A 1 16.41 0.58 -7.04
N ASP A 2 17.15 0.91 -5.96
CA ASP A 2 17.85 -0.08 -5.12
C ASP A 2 16.90 -1.00 -4.37
N ILE A 3 15.78 -0.49 -3.86
CA ILE A 3 14.74 -1.31 -3.22
C ILE A 3 14.21 -2.35 -4.22
N LEU A 4 13.83 -1.95 -5.43
CA LEU A 4 13.33 -2.86 -6.46
C LEU A 4 14.39 -3.89 -6.86
N HIS A 5 15.64 -3.45 -7.03
CA HIS A 5 16.76 -4.35 -7.35
C HIS A 5 16.96 -5.40 -6.26
N THR A 6 16.98 -4.99 -5.00
CA THR A 6 17.11 -5.91 -3.86
C THR A 6 15.96 -6.90 -3.81
N LEU A 7 14.72 -6.42 -3.93
CA LEU A 7 13.53 -7.27 -3.92
C LEU A 7 13.53 -8.27 -5.08
N SER A 8 14.06 -7.91 -6.25
CA SER A 8 14.12 -8.80 -7.42
C SER A 8 14.99 -10.06 -7.18
N GLN A 9 15.88 -10.01 -6.20
CA GLN A 9 16.74 -11.14 -5.81
C GLN A 9 16.06 -12.09 -4.81
N LEU A 10 14.91 -11.67 -4.24
CA LEU A 10 14.21 -12.39 -3.18
C LEU A 10 13.11 -13.32 -3.68
N LYS A 11 13.21 -13.82 -4.91
CA LYS A 11 12.22 -14.73 -5.53
C LYS A 11 11.94 -15.98 -4.69
N ARG A 12 12.92 -16.47 -3.95
CA ARG A 12 12.78 -17.62 -3.03
C ARG A 12 11.77 -17.40 -1.90
N TYR A 13 11.42 -16.15 -1.63
CA TYR A 13 10.41 -15.76 -0.64
C TYR A 13 9.06 -15.38 -1.28
N ASN A 14 8.83 -15.78 -2.54
CA ASN A 14 7.65 -15.43 -3.33
C ASN A 14 7.46 -13.91 -3.55
N VAL A 15 8.56 -13.15 -3.50
CA VAL A 15 8.52 -11.74 -3.86
C VAL A 15 8.54 -11.63 -5.38
N MET A 16 7.44 -11.13 -5.93
CA MET A 16 7.32 -10.83 -7.36
C MET A 16 7.66 -9.35 -7.58
N THR A 17 8.60 -9.08 -8.46
CA THR A 17 8.97 -7.71 -8.86
C THR A 17 8.66 -7.52 -10.33
N LEU A 18 8.01 -6.40 -10.65
CA LEU A 18 7.69 -6.00 -12.00
C LEU A 18 8.26 -4.61 -12.25
N GLN A 19 9.00 -4.46 -13.32
CA GLN A 19 9.39 -3.15 -13.84
C GLN A 19 8.37 -2.73 -14.87
N MET A 20 7.74 -1.60 -14.61
CA MET A 20 6.74 -1.01 -15.49
C MET A 20 7.34 0.18 -16.24
N GLU A 21 6.65 0.63 -17.27
CA GLU A 21 7.10 1.71 -18.13
C GLU A 21 7.23 3.05 -17.39
N ASP A 22 6.25 3.33 -16.50
CA ASP A 22 6.20 4.56 -15.72
C ASP A 22 5.58 4.36 -14.34
N GLU A 23 5.47 5.44 -13.59
CA GLU A 23 4.94 5.44 -12.23
C GLU A 23 3.44 5.13 -12.18
N ILE A 24 2.68 5.51 -13.21
CA ILE A 24 1.23 5.26 -13.30
C ILE A 24 1.01 3.77 -13.49
N ALA A 25 1.72 3.16 -14.45
CA ALA A 25 1.66 1.72 -14.68
C ALA A 25 2.16 0.94 -13.45
N GLY A 26 3.20 1.44 -12.76
CA GLY A 26 3.76 0.82 -11.56
C GLY A 26 2.76 0.72 -10.41
N ILE A 27 2.06 1.80 -10.08
CA ILE A 27 1.03 1.76 -9.01
C ILE A 27 -0.20 0.98 -9.46
N GLY A 28 -0.59 1.06 -10.75
CA GLY A 28 -1.69 0.28 -11.30
C GLY A 28 -1.45 -1.24 -11.18
N ALA A 29 -0.24 -1.71 -11.50
CA ALA A 29 0.15 -3.10 -11.32
C ALA A 29 0.14 -3.53 -9.84
N ALA A 30 0.65 -2.69 -8.94
CA ALA A 30 0.62 -2.96 -7.50
C ALA A 30 -0.81 -3.03 -6.95
N LEU A 31 -1.70 -2.13 -7.39
CA LEU A 31 -3.10 -2.15 -7.00
C LEU A 31 -3.84 -3.38 -7.55
N GLY A 32 -3.54 -3.78 -8.80
CA GLY A 32 -4.05 -5.02 -9.39
C GLY A 32 -3.60 -6.27 -8.61
N ALA A 33 -2.36 -6.29 -8.15
CA ALA A 33 -1.86 -7.35 -7.27
C ALA A 33 -2.62 -7.39 -5.95
N SER A 34 -2.93 -6.23 -5.35
CA SER A 34 -3.76 -6.14 -4.14
C SER A 34 -5.18 -6.64 -4.37
N PHE A 35 -5.79 -6.32 -5.50
CA PHE A 35 -7.09 -6.88 -5.87
C PHE A 35 -7.04 -8.41 -5.93
N ALA A 36 -5.93 -8.96 -6.44
CA ALA A 36 -5.70 -10.41 -6.55
C ALA A 36 -5.26 -11.09 -5.24
N GLY A 37 -5.31 -10.41 -4.09
CA GLY A 37 -4.98 -10.99 -2.78
C GLY A 37 -3.49 -10.97 -2.44
N LYS A 38 -2.71 -10.04 -3.01
CA LYS A 38 -1.30 -9.82 -2.66
C LYS A 38 -1.12 -8.44 -2.05
N LEU A 39 -0.11 -8.25 -1.23
CA LEU A 39 0.25 -6.90 -0.81
C LEU A 39 1.00 -6.20 -1.96
N GLY A 40 0.36 -5.18 -2.55
CA GLY A 40 0.99 -4.33 -3.54
C GLY A 40 1.93 -3.34 -2.88
N VAL A 41 3.13 -3.21 -3.42
CA VAL A 41 4.13 -2.21 -2.98
C VAL A 41 4.67 -1.50 -4.21
N THR A 42 4.75 -0.18 -4.16
CA THR A 42 5.40 0.64 -5.20
C THR A 42 6.37 1.61 -4.56
N THR A 43 7.48 1.86 -5.22
CA THR A 43 8.51 2.79 -4.75
C THR A 43 8.61 3.98 -5.70
N THR A 44 8.85 5.17 -5.17
CA THR A 44 8.89 6.41 -5.95
C THR A 44 9.68 7.50 -5.26
N SER A 45 9.63 8.69 -5.79
CA SER A 45 10.04 9.97 -5.19
C SER A 45 8.97 11.02 -5.50
N GLY A 46 9.11 12.24 -5.00
CA GLY A 46 8.11 13.30 -5.13
C GLY A 46 7.45 13.46 -6.50
N PRO A 47 8.20 13.57 -7.62
CA PRO A 47 7.58 13.69 -8.95
C PRO A 47 6.74 12.47 -9.34
N GLY A 48 7.19 11.25 -9.00
CA GLY A 48 6.41 10.04 -9.24
C GLY A 48 5.20 9.92 -8.32
N MET A 49 5.28 10.47 -7.09
CA MET A 49 4.14 10.59 -6.19
C MET A 49 3.00 11.41 -6.83
N CYS A 50 3.32 12.53 -7.51
CA CYS A 50 2.35 13.32 -8.27
C CYS A 50 1.63 12.47 -9.32
N LEU A 51 2.37 11.66 -10.08
CA LEU A 51 1.81 10.80 -11.12
C LEU A 51 0.93 9.67 -10.57
N LYS A 52 1.16 9.25 -9.33
CA LYS A 52 0.43 8.16 -8.68
C LYS A 52 -0.86 8.61 -7.99
N SER A 53 -1.15 9.90 -7.91
CA SER A 53 -2.22 10.46 -7.07
C SER A 53 -3.61 9.91 -7.40
N GLU A 54 -3.94 9.68 -8.66
CA GLU A 54 -5.23 9.12 -9.06
C GLU A 54 -5.40 7.68 -8.55
N PHE A 55 -4.40 6.83 -8.74
CA PHE A 55 -4.45 5.45 -8.25
C PHE A 55 -4.43 5.36 -6.71
N MET A 56 -3.85 6.32 -6.01
CA MET A 56 -3.99 6.41 -4.55
C MET A 56 -5.44 6.64 -4.16
N GLY A 57 -6.13 7.55 -4.84
CA GLY A 57 -7.58 7.78 -4.65
C GLY A 57 -8.41 6.54 -4.98
N LEU A 58 -8.08 5.84 -6.08
CA LEU A 58 -8.73 4.57 -6.43
C LEU A 58 -8.50 3.49 -5.36
N ALA A 59 -7.30 3.40 -4.79
CA ALA A 59 -7.01 2.46 -3.72
C ALA A 59 -7.85 2.72 -2.47
N VAL A 60 -8.09 4.00 -2.12
CA VAL A 60 -9.00 4.41 -1.04
C VAL A 60 -10.43 3.99 -1.36
N MET A 61 -10.93 4.29 -2.57
CA MET A 61 -12.30 3.93 -2.98
C MET A 61 -12.53 2.43 -3.08
N ALA A 62 -11.56 1.71 -3.59
CA ALA A 62 -11.63 0.24 -3.72
C ALA A 62 -11.31 -0.48 -2.39
N GLU A 63 -10.84 0.25 -1.38
CA GLU A 63 -10.41 -0.29 -0.09
C GLU A 63 -9.45 -1.48 -0.26
N LEU A 64 -8.35 -1.22 -0.94
CA LEU A 64 -7.31 -2.22 -1.21
C LEU A 64 -6.00 -1.86 -0.50
N PRO A 65 -5.33 -2.84 0.12
CA PRO A 65 -4.03 -2.61 0.76
C PRO A 65 -2.97 -2.26 -0.28
N LEU A 66 -2.24 -1.18 -0.03
CA LEU A 66 -1.17 -0.73 -0.90
C LEU A 66 -0.11 0.00 -0.07
N VAL A 67 1.16 -0.25 -0.29
CA VAL A 67 2.23 0.53 0.33
C VAL A 67 2.95 1.34 -0.75
N ILE A 68 3.03 2.64 -0.55
CA ILE A 68 3.76 3.56 -1.42
C ILE A 68 4.99 4.06 -0.65
N VAL A 69 6.17 3.64 -1.06
CA VAL A 69 7.42 4.11 -0.47
C VAL A 69 7.90 5.31 -1.27
N ASP A 70 7.88 6.48 -0.64
CA ASP A 70 8.38 7.72 -1.20
C ASP A 70 9.77 8.03 -0.64
N VAL A 71 10.78 7.88 -1.50
CA VAL A 71 12.17 8.23 -1.17
C VAL A 71 12.40 9.67 -1.61
N GLN A 72 12.16 10.60 -0.70
CA GLN A 72 12.20 12.04 -0.95
C GLN A 72 13.58 12.51 -1.43
N ARG A 73 13.57 13.49 -2.31
CA ARG A 73 14.78 14.12 -2.86
C ARG A 73 14.49 15.55 -3.27
N GLY A 74 15.54 16.32 -3.55
CA GLY A 74 15.42 17.71 -3.97
C GLY A 74 14.54 17.90 -5.20
N GLY A 75 13.57 18.79 -5.08
CA GLY A 75 12.65 19.20 -6.14
C GLY A 75 12.98 20.58 -6.69
N PRO A 76 12.07 21.20 -7.45
CA PRO A 76 10.83 20.68 -8.03
C PRO A 76 11.03 19.81 -9.29
N SER A 77 9.97 19.14 -9.75
CA SER A 77 9.98 18.24 -10.94
C SER A 77 10.99 17.08 -10.75
N THR A 78 11.73 16.70 -11.78
CA THR A 78 12.81 15.71 -11.69
C THR A 78 13.86 16.12 -10.66
N GLY A 79 14.04 17.40 -10.49
CA GLY A 79 14.83 18.02 -9.44
C GLY A 79 16.29 17.64 -9.41
N LEU A 80 16.77 17.40 -8.20
CA LEU A 80 18.16 17.05 -7.91
C LEU A 80 18.20 15.61 -7.33
N PRO A 81 18.24 14.57 -8.15
CA PRO A 81 18.06 13.16 -7.72
C PRO A 81 19.05 12.70 -6.65
N THR A 82 20.22 13.34 -6.55
CA THR A 82 21.28 13.00 -5.60
C THR A 82 21.29 13.91 -4.36
N LYS A 83 20.36 14.86 -4.28
CA LYS A 83 20.29 15.84 -3.18
C LYS A 83 19.14 15.48 -2.23
N THR A 84 19.47 15.44 -0.96
CA THR A 84 18.52 15.17 0.10
C THR A 84 17.60 16.36 0.34
N GLU A 85 16.31 16.09 0.37
CA GLU A 85 15.28 17.04 0.77
C GLU A 85 14.08 16.26 1.33
N GLN A 86 13.33 16.87 2.23
CA GLN A 86 12.10 16.32 2.84
C GLN A 86 10.95 17.27 2.57
N ALA A 87 10.51 17.38 1.31
CA ALA A 87 9.51 18.35 0.89
C ALA A 87 8.14 17.73 0.52
N ASP A 88 8.00 16.41 0.59
CA ASP A 88 6.82 15.71 0.06
C ASP A 88 5.72 15.47 1.10
N LEU A 89 5.91 15.83 2.38
CA LEU A 89 4.94 15.57 3.45
C LEU A 89 3.55 16.15 3.16
N LEU A 90 3.47 17.41 2.76
CA LEU A 90 2.17 18.04 2.50
C LEU A 90 1.50 17.45 1.27
N GLN A 91 2.26 17.07 0.26
CA GLN A 91 1.76 16.33 -0.89
C GLN A 91 1.24 14.95 -0.48
N ALA A 92 1.99 14.22 0.36
CA ALA A 92 1.57 12.93 0.88
C ALA A 92 0.27 13.01 1.69
N LEU A 93 0.10 14.08 2.46
CA LEU A 93 -1.10 14.28 3.28
C LEU A 93 -2.31 14.79 2.47
N TYR A 94 -2.09 15.73 1.54
CA TYR A 94 -3.18 16.52 0.92
C TYR A 94 -3.17 16.51 -0.61
N GLY A 95 -2.18 15.91 -1.25
CA GLY A 95 -1.96 16.00 -2.72
C GLY A 95 -2.90 15.13 -3.55
N ARG A 96 -4.19 15.07 -3.22
CA ARG A 96 -5.20 14.31 -3.95
C ARG A 96 -6.48 15.11 -4.12
N HIS A 97 -7.34 14.71 -5.05
CA HIS A 97 -8.67 15.30 -5.19
C HIS A 97 -9.68 14.55 -4.32
N GLY A 98 -10.70 15.26 -3.84
CA GLY A 98 -11.75 14.74 -2.99
C GLY A 98 -11.26 14.34 -1.59
N GLU A 99 -12.13 13.70 -0.84
CA GLU A 99 -11.80 13.14 0.48
C GLU A 99 -11.07 11.81 0.33
N SER A 100 -9.77 11.86 0.44
CA SER A 100 -8.89 10.69 0.27
C SER A 100 -7.79 10.68 1.35
N PRO A 101 -8.18 10.50 2.64
CA PRO A 101 -7.20 10.45 3.72
C PRO A 101 -6.37 9.18 3.59
N ILE A 102 -5.05 9.31 3.66
CA ILE A 102 -4.11 8.21 3.61
C ILE A 102 -3.15 8.34 4.79
N PRO A 103 -2.97 7.30 5.62
CA PRO A 103 -1.94 7.29 6.66
C PRO A 103 -0.55 7.51 6.07
N VAL A 104 0.21 8.38 6.71
CA VAL A 104 1.60 8.69 6.35
C VAL A 104 2.49 8.32 7.52
N ILE A 105 3.45 7.46 7.28
CA ILE A 105 4.51 7.07 8.23
C ILE A 105 5.82 7.65 7.70
N ALA A 106 6.65 8.16 8.57
CA ALA A 106 7.99 8.63 8.21
C ALA A 106 9.03 7.89 9.04
N ALA A 107 10.00 7.29 8.37
CA ALA A 107 11.15 6.70 9.03
C ALA A 107 12.07 7.81 9.54
N GLN A 108 12.59 7.68 10.76
CA GLN A 108 13.44 8.69 11.40
C GLN A 108 14.94 8.36 11.31
N SER A 109 15.30 7.11 11.03
CA SER A 109 16.69 6.67 10.89
C SER A 109 16.79 5.47 9.94
N PRO A 110 18.01 5.10 9.47
CA PRO A 110 18.20 3.90 8.66
C PRO A 110 17.67 2.62 9.33
N ALA A 111 17.90 2.44 10.62
CA ALA A 111 17.39 1.29 11.37
C ALA A 111 15.86 1.31 11.46
N ASP A 112 15.26 2.46 11.74
CA ASP A 112 13.81 2.64 11.83
C ASP A 112 13.07 2.36 10.51
N CYS A 113 13.77 2.38 9.38
CA CYS A 113 13.17 2.00 8.09
C CYS A 113 12.58 0.59 8.10
N PHE A 114 13.15 -0.34 8.88
CA PHE A 114 12.61 -1.69 9.03
C PHE A 114 11.27 -1.68 9.75
N ASP A 115 11.20 -1.04 10.90
CA ASP A 115 9.98 -0.99 11.72
C ASP A 115 8.87 -0.19 11.03
N ALA A 116 9.23 0.95 10.42
CA ALA A 116 8.30 1.77 9.66
C ALA A 116 7.72 1.03 8.43
N ALA A 117 8.53 0.27 7.71
CA ALA A 117 8.07 -0.53 6.58
C ALA A 117 7.14 -1.67 7.03
N LEU A 118 7.48 -2.34 8.13
CA LEU A 118 6.64 -3.40 8.71
C LEU A 118 5.29 -2.84 9.17
N GLU A 119 5.30 -1.67 9.84
CA GLU A 119 4.07 -1.02 10.28
C GLU A 119 3.22 -0.55 9.10
N ALA A 120 3.81 0.01 8.06
CA ALA A 120 3.10 0.39 6.84
C ALA A 120 2.38 -0.83 6.22
N CYS A 121 3.06 -1.97 6.12
CA CYS A 121 2.46 -3.21 5.63
C CYS A 121 1.31 -3.70 6.53
N ARG A 122 1.50 -3.64 7.86
CA ARG A 122 0.50 -4.06 8.84
C ARG A 122 -0.76 -3.21 8.75
N LEU A 123 -0.62 -1.89 8.71
CA LEU A 123 -1.75 -0.97 8.59
C LEU A 123 -2.47 -1.15 7.26
N ALA A 124 -1.73 -1.26 6.15
CA ALA A 124 -2.33 -1.45 4.84
C ALA A 124 -3.20 -2.72 4.79
N VAL A 125 -2.66 -3.84 5.26
CA VAL A 125 -3.39 -5.12 5.26
C VAL A 125 -4.55 -5.10 6.25
N LYS A 126 -4.34 -4.60 7.48
CA LYS A 126 -5.38 -4.59 8.52
C LYS A 126 -6.60 -3.76 8.13
N TYR A 127 -6.39 -2.59 7.54
CA TYR A 127 -7.46 -1.64 7.25
C TYR A 127 -7.91 -1.65 5.79
N ARG A 128 -7.31 -2.48 4.93
CA ARG A 128 -7.57 -2.50 3.48
C ARG A 128 -7.43 -1.11 2.87
N HIS A 129 -6.31 -0.48 3.14
CA HIS A 129 -6.13 0.93 2.83
C HIS A 129 -4.71 1.18 2.32
N PRO A 130 -4.50 2.13 1.39
CA PRO A 130 -3.15 2.55 1.05
C PRO A 130 -2.46 3.22 2.24
N VAL A 131 -1.14 3.05 2.33
CA VAL A 131 -0.27 3.72 3.32
C VAL A 131 0.93 4.28 2.60
N ILE A 132 1.30 5.51 2.90
CA ILE A 132 2.51 6.15 2.38
C ILE A 132 3.60 6.03 3.44
N LEU A 133 4.76 5.52 3.02
CA LEU A 133 5.99 5.51 3.82
C LEU A 133 6.96 6.52 3.26
N LEU A 134 7.20 7.59 4.00
CA LEU A 134 8.21 8.59 3.68
C LEU A 134 9.58 8.16 4.19
N THR A 135 10.54 8.19 3.33
CA THR A 135 11.96 8.13 3.62
C THR A 135 12.68 9.16 2.76
N ASP A 136 13.98 9.21 2.74
CA ASP A 136 14.72 10.15 1.91
C ASP A 136 16.11 9.62 1.52
N GLY A 137 16.80 10.38 0.68
CA GLY A 137 18.14 10.03 0.22
C GLY A 137 19.19 10.02 1.33
N TYR A 138 18.99 10.74 2.44
CA TYR A 138 19.90 10.70 3.59
C TYR A 138 19.78 9.37 4.32
N LEU A 139 18.56 8.93 4.61
CA LEU A 139 18.29 7.63 5.25
C LEU A 139 18.76 6.48 4.36
N GLY A 140 18.51 6.57 3.05
CA GLY A 140 18.88 5.54 2.08
C GLY A 140 20.40 5.39 1.88
N ASN A 141 21.19 6.45 2.12
CA ASN A 141 22.64 6.42 2.01
C ASN A 141 23.36 6.47 3.37
N GLY A 142 22.60 6.65 4.45
CA GLY A 142 23.11 6.66 5.81
C GLY A 142 23.43 5.27 6.31
N SER A 143 24.21 5.21 7.37
CA SER A 143 24.48 3.97 8.10
C SER A 143 24.51 4.24 9.59
N GLU A 144 24.00 3.29 10.35
CA GLU A 144 24.06 3.30 11.81
C GLU A 144 24.17 1.88 12.36
N PRO A 145 24.62 1.68 13.59
CA PRO A 145 24.56 0.39 14.25
C PRO A 145 23.10 -0.08 14.32
N TRP A 146 22.81 -1.31 13.86
CA TRP A 146 21.51 -1.89 13.92
C TRP A 146 21.55 -3.29 14.51
N GLN A 147 20.78 -3.51 15.57
CA GLN A 147 20.60 -4.82 16.13
C GLN A 147 19.54 -5.59 15.32
N LEU A 148 19.93 -6.72 14.74
CA LEU A 148 18.99 -7.56 14.03
C LEU A 148 17.81 -7.95 14.95
N PRO A 149 16.57 -7.68 14.56
CA PRO A 149 15.42 -8.04 15.37
C PRO A 149 15.26 -9.55 15.46
N ASP A 150 14.73 -10.02 16.58
CA ASP A 150 14.28 -11.40 16.70
C ASP A 150 12.95 -11.56 15.93
N LEU A 151 13.02 -12.14 14.75
CA LEU A 151 11.86 -12.33 13.88
C LEU A 151 10.77 -13.19 14.51
N SER A 152 11.08 -14.01 15.52
CA SER A 152 10.11 -14.84 16.22
C SER A 152 9.16 -14.00 17.10
N THR A 153 9.56 -12.80 17.48
CA THR A 153 8.77 -11.87 18.29
C THR A 153 7.86 -10.98 17.45
N ILE A 154 8.04 -10.95 16.13
CA ILE A 154 7.26 -10.13 15.22
C ILE A 154 5.98 -10.89 14.85
N PRO A 155 4.78 -10.37 15.20
CA PRO A 155 3.54 -11.00 14.82
C PRO A 155 3.39 -11.07 13.30
N PRO A 156 2.91 -12.19 12.75
CA PRO A 156 2.63 -12.30 11.33
C PRO A 156 1.54 -11.28 10.91
N ILE A 157 1.65 -10.79 9.69
CA ILE A 157 0.60 -9.97 9.09
C ILE A 157 -0.42 -10.91 8.46
N ASP A 158 -1.56 -11.09 9.13
CA ASP A 158 -2.64 -11.94 8.65
C ASP A 158 -3.51 -11.14 7.65
N PRO A 159 -3.64 -11.60 6.40
CA PRO A 159 -4.52 -10.98 5.43
C PRO A 159 -6.02 -11.20 5.73
N ASP A 160 -6.39 -12.14 6.58
CA ASP A 160 -7.78 -12.46 6.94
C ASP A 160 -8.71 -12.49 5.71
N PHE A 161 -8.40 -13.37 4.76
CA PHE A 161 -9.18 -13.50 3.54
C PHE A 161 -10.57 -14.07 3.81
N ALA A 162 -11.58 -13.46 3.18
CA ALA A 162 -12.94 -14.00 3.19
C ALA A 162 -12.99 -15.36 2.45
N THR A 163 -13.58 -16.36 3.10
CA THR A 163 -13.68 -17.73 2.59
C THR A 163 -15.12 -18.19 2.39
N ALA A 164 -16.10 -17.40 2.86
CA ALA A 164 -17.53 -17.73 2.77
C ALA A 164 -18.39 -16.49 2.55
N PRO A 165 -19.59 -16.64 1.99
CA PRO A 165 -20.58 -15.58 1.90
C PRO A 165 -20.87 -14.95 3.27
N ASN A 166 -21.12 -13.64 3.29
CA ASN A 166 -21.32 -12.85 4.53
C ASN A 166 -22.72 -12.23 4.62
N ALA A 167 -23.60 -12.57 3.69
CA ALA A 167 -24.95 -12.02 3.58
C ALA A 167 -25.91 -13.06 2.97
N THR A 168 -27.18 -12.68 2.92
CA THR A 168 -28.24 -13.42 2.23
C THR A 168 -28.96 -12.45 1.28
N ASN A 169 -29.24 -12.86 0.08
CA ASN A 169 -29.98 -12.05 -0.88
C ASN A 169 -31.52 -12.08 -0.60
N ALA A 170 -32.28 -11.33 -1.37
CA ALA A 170 -33.74 -11.24 -1.20
C ALA A 170 -34.48 -12.58 -1.45
N LYS A 171 -33.83 -13.57 -2.05
CA LYS A 171 -34.36 -14.90 -2.29
C LYS A 171 -33.99 -15.91 -1.18
N GLY A 172 -33.25 -15.48 -0.17
CA GLY A 172 -32.76 -16.36 0.90
C GLY A 172 -31.49 -17.14 0.54
N GLU A 173 -30.85 -16.85 -0.59
CA GLU A 173 -29.62 -17.54 -1.04
C GLU A 173 -28.38 -16.84 -0.47
N PRO A 174 -27.27 -17.59 -0.23
CA PRO A 174 -26.00 -16.99 0.17
C PRO A 174 -25.52 -15.90 -0.79
N ALA A 175 -25.03 -14.79 -0.25
CA ALA A 175 -24.53 -13.65 -1.02
C ALA A 175 -23.25 -13.09 -0.37
N PHE A 176 -22.43 -12.41 -1.17
CA PHE A 176 -21.24 -11.75 -0.69
C PHE A 176 -21.34 -10.24 -0.90
N HIS A 177 -21.35 -9.49 0.20
CA HIS A 177 -21.34 -8.04 0.19
C HIS A 177 -19.90 -7.55 0.43
N ALA A 178 -19.25 -7.09 -0.64
CA ALA A 178 -17.83 -6.75 -0.67
C ALA A 178 -17.48 -5.59 0.29
N TYR A 179 -18.44 -4.73 0.63
CA TYR A 179 -18.25 -3.58 1.51
C TYR A 179 -18.96 -3.70 2.86
N LYS A 180 -19.41 -4.91 3.23
CA LYS A 180 -19.95 -5.15 4.57
C LYS A 180 -18.79 -5.15 5.57
N ARG A 181 -18.65 -4.07 6.30
CA ARG A 181 -17.53 -3.81 7.17
C ARG A 181 -17.52 -4.71 8.40
N ASP A 182 -16.32 -5.10 8.83
CA ASP A 182 -16.11 -5.67 10.15
C ASP A 182 -16.41 -4.64 11.25
N ALA A 183 -17.10 -5.04 12.29
CA ALA A 183 -17.56 -4.11 13.33
C ALA A 183 -16.44 -3.51 14.19
N ARG A 184 -15.24 -4.11 14.21
CA ARG A 184 -14.11 -3.66 15.04
C ARG A 184 -13.06 -2.92 14.24
N SER A 185 -12.63 -3.50 13.12
CA SER A 185 -11.59 -2.91 12.26
C SER A 185 -12.15 -1.89 11.28
N LEU A 186 -13.46 -1.92 11.01
CA LEU A 186 -14.14 -1.17 9.96
C LEU A 186 -13.63 -1.48 8.54
N ALA A 187 -12.76 -2.46 8.40
CA ALA A 187 -12.26 -2.90 7.12
C ALA A 187 -13.33 -3.74 6.39
N ARG A 188 -13.31 -3.66 5.07
CA ARG A 188 -14.13 -4.56 4.26
C ARG A 188 -13.53 -5.97 4.22
N PRO A 189 -14.32 -7.01 3.93
CA PRO A 189 -13.77 -8.34 3.69
C PRO A 189 -12.90 -8.36 2.42
N TRP A 190 -11.77 -9.03 2.47
CA TRP A 190 -10.86 -9.19 1.34
C TRP A 190 -11.02 -10.58 0.72
N ALA A 191 -11.67 -10.64 -0.42
CA ALA A 191 -11.89 -11.89 -1.15
C ALA A 191 -10.93 -12.00 -2.32
N ILE A 192 -10.29 -13.15 -2.46
CA ILE A 192 -9.45 -13.44 -3.62
C ILE A 192 -10.37 -13.72 -4.83
N PRO A 193 -10.15 -13.08 -5.98
CA PRO A 193 -10.92 -13.36 -7.19
C PRO A 193 -10.89 -14.85 -7.55
N GLY A 194 -12.06 -15.40 -7.88
CA GLY A 194 -12.22 -16.83 -8.16
C GLY A 194 -12.61 -17.70 -6.97
N THR A 195 -12.66 -17.15 -5.75
CA THR A 195 -13.19 -17.88 -4.59
C THR A 195 -14.68 -18.18 -4.81
N PRO A 196 -15.11 -19.46 -4.76
CA PRO A 196 -16.49 -19.83 -4.99
C PRO A 196 -17.47 -19.14 -4.03
N GLY A 197 -18.58 -18.61 -4.57
CA GLY A 197 -19.60 -17.92 -3.76
C GLY A 197 -19.26 -16.49 -3.34
N LEU A 198 -18.08 -15.98 -3.71
CA LEU A 198 -17.65 -14.62 -3.36
C LEU A 198 -17.56 -13.68 -4.58
N GLN A 199 -18.30 -13.99 -5.63
CA GLN A 199 -18.36 -13.14 -6.84
C GLN A 199 -18.93 -11.77 -6.47
N HIS A 200 -18.19 -10.72 -6.80
CA HIS A 200 -18.57 -9.35 -6.49
C HIS A 200 -17.91 -8.35 -7.44
N ARG A 201 -18.39 -7.11 -7.38
CA ARG A 201 -17.74 -5.95 -8.01
C ARG A 201 -17.12 -5.07 -6.96
N ILE A 202 -16.03 -4.40 -7.32
CA ILE A 202 -15.44 -3.30 -6.57
C ILE A 202 -15.66 -2.03 -7.37
N GLY A 203 -16.07 -0.97 -6.71
CA GLY A 203 -16.44 0.31 -7.32
C GLY A 203 -17.95 0.53 -7.36
N GLY A 204 -18.39 1.64 -7.93
CA GLY A 204 -19.80 2.03 -7.96
C GLY A 204 -20.37 2.41 -6.58
N LEU A 205 -19.53 2.85 -5.66
CA LEU A 205 -19.93 3.31 -4.34
C LEU A 205 -20.59 4.68 -4.47
N GLU A 206 -21.70 4.86 -3.77
CA GLU A 206 -22.30 6.16 -3.54
C GLU A 206 -21.77 6.72 -2.21
N LYS A 207 -21.46 8.01 -2.21
CA LYS A 207 -21.15 8.73 -0.98
C LYS A 207 -22.47 8.97 -0.24
N SER A 208 -22.60 8.44 0.96
CA SER A 208 -23.74 8.80 1.81
C SER A 208 -23.51 10.19 2.41
N ASP A 209 -24.51 11.05 2.33
CA ASP A 209 -24.53 12.36 2.98
C ASP A 209 -24.63 12.22 4.51
#